data_17c53d31c9f598158e2d395375d991a5
#
_entry.id   17c53d31c9f598158e2d395375d991a5
#
_cell.length_a   1.000
_cell.length_b   1.000
_cell.length_c   1.000
_cell.angle_alpha   90.00
_cell.angle_beta   90.00
_cell.angle_gamma   90.00
#
_symmetry.space_group_name_H-M   'P 1'
#
loop_
_entity.id
_entity.type
_entity.pdbx_description
1 polymer ?
#
loop_
_entity_poly.entity_id
_entity_poly.type
_entity_poly.pdbx_seq_one_letter_code
_entity_poly.pdbx_strand_id
1 'polypeptide(L)'
;MSAILRPLVPLGPVVNPQSKRKARLLVVDDDPGLLRLLTIRLRAENYEVEAVESALAALAALARVRPDLVITDLRMDQMDGIGLLKEIQTRAPGLRVIILTAHGTIPDAVQATQSGAFAFLTKPVEKQELLDQVQKALRVSGFADTTEDWR
;
A
#
# COMPACT_ATOMS: atom_id res chain seq x y z
N MET A 1 7.44 -29.46 33.54
CA MET A 1 7.46 -29.04 33.38
C MET A 1 7.58 -28.49 32.74
N SER A 2 7.71 -28.42 32.67
CA SER A 2 7.85 -27.79 32.17
C SER A 2 7.62 -27.16 31.47
N ALA A 3 7.33 -27.08 31.34
CA ALA A 3 7.12 -26.50 30.68
C ALA A 3 6.77 -25.65 30.41
N ILE A 4 6.58 -25.75 30.81
CA ILE A 4 6.24 -25.01 30.65
C ILE A 4 6.52 -24.09 30.27
N LEU A 5 6.89 -23.92 30.31
CA LEU A 5 7.32 -23.06 29.82
C LEU A 5 7.44 -22.61 28.73
N ARG A 6 7.22 -22.94 28.37
CA ARG A 6 7.33 -22.54 27.34
C ARG A 6 6.88 -21.75 26.87
N PRO A 7 6.63 -21.53 27.16
CA PRO A 7 6.25 -20.69 26.59
C PRO A 7 6.37 -19.69 26.31
N LEU A 8 6.64 -19.75 26.71
CA LEU A 8 6.73 -18.87 26.39
C LEU A 8 7.01 -18.28 25.82
N VAL A 9 7.16 -18.54 25.94
CA VAL A 9 7.58 -18.08 25.40
C VAL A 9 7.56 -17.50 24.69
N PRO A 10 7.61 -17.46 24.58
CA PRO A 10 7.75 -16.74 23.87
C PRO A 10 7.31 -16.16 23.15
N LEU A 11 6.77 -16.38 23.48
CA LEU A 11 6.36 -15.88 22.91
C LEU A 11 6.46 -14.95 22.45
N GLY A 12 6.68 -14.99 22.49
CA GLY A 12 6.80 -14.20 22.16
C GLY A 12 7.01 -13.36 21.79
N PRO A 13 7.42 -13.37 22.11
CA PRO A 13 7.60 -12.26 21.86
C PRO A 13 7.41 -11.62 21.01
N VAL A 14 6.71 -12.30 21.88
CA VAL A 14 7.03 -11.71 21.35
C VAL A 14 7.24 -11.04 20.25
N VAL A 15 7.56 -11.39 19.62
CA VAL A 15 7.92 -10.56 18.50
C VAL A 15 6.82 -10.58 17.49
N ASN A 16 6.36 -9.38 17.12
CA ASN A 16 5.41 -9.24 16.03
C ASN A 16 6.15 -9.50 14.72
N PRO A 17 5.80 -10.56 13.95
CA PRO A 17 6.47 -10.83 12.69
C PRO A 17 6.39 -9.66 11.71
N GLN A 18 5.31 -8.88 11.75
CA GLN A 18 5.14 -7.75 10.84
C GLN A 18 6.16 -6.65 11.09
N SER A 19 6.65 -6.51 12.33
CA SER A 19 7.63 -5.46 12.62
C SER A 19 9.00 -5.79 12.06
N LYS A 20 9.25 -7.05 11.65
CA LYS A 20 10.56 -7.47 11.15
C LYS A 20 10.61 -7.57 9.63
N ARG A 21 9.50 -7.81 8.98
CA ARG A 21 9.51 -7.88 7.54
C ARG A 21 9.25 -6.51 6.94
N LYS A 22 9.71 -6.34 5.72
CA LYS A 22 9.42 -5.12 4.98
C LYS A 22 7.94 -5.09 4.61
N ALA A 23 7.37 -3.90 4.61
CA ALA A 23 6.04 -3.71 4.07
C ALA A 23 6.06 -3.93 2.56
N ARG A 24 5.01 -4.54 2.04
CA ARG A 24 4.86 -4.85 0.62
C ARG A 24 3.90 -3.87 0.00
N LEU A 25 4.37 -3.20 -1.03
CA LEU A 25 3.56 -2.22 -1.76
C LEU A 25 3.28 -2.75 -3.16
N LEU A 26 2.03 -2.66 -3.58
CA LEU A 26 1.64 -2.97 -4.95
C LEU A 26 1.37 -1.64 -5.64
N VAL A 27 2.12 -1.35 -6.70
CA VAL A 27 2.01 -0.08 -7.43
C VAL A 27 1.45 -0.36 -8.81
N VAL A 28 0.41 0.38 -9.18
CA VAL A 28 -0.37 0.13 -10.39
C VAL A 28 -0.42 1.41 -11.22
N ASP A 29 0.14 1.37 -12.41
CA ASP A 29 0.13 2.51 -13.32
C ASP A 29 0.43 2.00 -14.72
N ASP A 30 -0.27 2.51 -15.73
CA ASP A 30 -0.03 2.09 -17.10
C ASP A 30 1.11 2.86 -17.76
N ASP A 31 1.73 3.80 -17.08
CA ASP A 31 2.92 4.49 -17.55
C ASP A 31 4.17 3.78 -17.00
N PRO A 32 4.89 3.02 -17.86
CA PRO A 32 6.02 2.24 -17.36
C PRO A 32 7.17 3.10 -16.82
N GLY A 33 7.36 4.29 -17.35
CA GLY A 33 8.41 5.19 -16.85
C GLY A 33 8.15 5.65 -15.44
N LEU A 34 6.92 6.06 -15.17
CA LEU A 34 6.53 6.49 -13.84
C LEU A 34 6.55 5.30 -12.87
N LEU A 35 6.08 4.15 -13.33
CA LEU A 35 6.06 2.94 -12.53
C LEU A 35 7.47 2.59 -12.06
N ARG A 36 8.45 2.70 -12.97
CA ARG A 36 9.85 2.45 -12.62
C ARG A 36 10.36 3.46 -11.60
N LEU A 37 10.03 4.74 -11.79
CA LEU A 37 10.48 5.79 -10.87
C LEU A 37 9.92 5.57 -9.47
N LEU A 38 8.64 5.28 -9.36
CA LEU A 38 8.01 5.01 -8.06
C LEU A 38 8.62 3.79 -7.40
N THR A 39 8.88 2.74 -8.19
CA THR A 39 9.48 1.52 -7.68
C THR A 39 10.86 1.82 -7.07
N ILE A 40 11.69 2.58 -7.79
CA ILE A 40 13.02 2.93 -7.31
C ILE A 40 12.93 3.74 -6.01
N ARG A 41 12.06 4.75 -5.99
CA ARG A 41 11.91 5.61 -4.82
C ARG A 41 11.44 4.85 -3.59
N LEU A 42 10.47 3.97 -3.77
CA LEU A 42 9.90 3.24 -2.65
C LEU A 42 10.84 2.16 -2.15
N ARG A 43 11.55 1.49 -3.06
CA ARG A 43 12.57 0.51 -2.65
C ARG A 43 13.70 1.17 -1.89
N ALA A 44 14.04 2.41 -2.24
CA ALA A 44 15.07 3.16 -1.51
C ALA A 44 14.66 3.43 -0.07
N GLU A 45 13.36 3.42 0.22
CA GLU A 45 12.84 3.58 1.58
C GLU A 45 12.60 2.24 2.27
N ASN A 46 13.19 1.19 1.74
CA ASN A 46 13.18 -0.13 2.34
C ASN A 46 11.83 -0.85 2.26
N TYR A 47 11.01 -0.53 1.27
CA TYR A 47 9.79 -1.25 0.99
C TYR A 47 10.04 -2.32 -0.08
N GLU A 48 9.30 -3.42 -0.01
CA GLU A 48 9.19 -4.35 -1.12
C GLU A 48 8.12 -3.83 -2.05
N VAL A 49 8.42 -3.80 -3.34
CA VAL A 49 7.52 -3.21 -4.32
C VAL A 49 7.29 -4.18 -5.47
N GLU A 50 6.02 -4.46 -5.73
CA GLU A 50 5.59 -5.15 -6.94
C GLU A 50 4.91 -4.11 -7.82
N ALA A 51 5.30 -4.01 -9.08
CA ALA A 51 4.76 -3.03 -10.01
C ALA A 51 4.01 -3.73 -11.11
N VAL A 52 2.79 -3.29 -11.38
CA VAL A 52 1.95 -3.85 -12.44
C VAL A 52 1.34 -2.71 -13.26
N GLU A 53 0.96 -3.01 -14.51
CA GLU A 53 0.57 -1.96 -15.44
C GLU A 53 -0.94 -1.87 -15.68
N SER A 54 -1.74 -2.64 -14.96
CA SER A 54 -3.19 -2.57 -15.12
C SER A 54 -3.89 -2.98 -13.85
N ALA A 55 -5.15 -2.56 -13.72
CA ALA A 55 -5.98 -2.96 -12.60
C ALA A 55 -6.20 -4.47 -12.57
N LEU A 56 -6.40 -5.09 -13.75
CA LEU A 56 -6.60 -6.53 -13.81
C LEU A 56 -5.35 -7.27 -13.35
N ALA A 57 -4.16 -6.79 -13.75
CA ALA A 57 -2.92 -7.38 -13.28
C ALA A 57 -2.76 -7.21 -11.77
N ALA A 58 -3.22 -6.07 -11.23
CA ALA A 58 -3.19 -5.85 -9.78
C ALA A 58 -4.07 -6.85 -9.06
N LEU A 59 -5.28 -7.08 -9.55
CA LEU A 59 -6.18 -8.04 -8.92
C LEU A 59 -5.61 -9.45 -8.97
N ALA A 60 -4.98 -9.82 -10.09
CA ALA A 60 -4.34 -11.13 -10.20
C ALA A 60 -3.17 -11.26 -9.23
N ALA A 61 -2.51 -10.16 -8.88
CA ALA A 61 -1.36 -10.18 -8.00
C ALA A 61 -1.72 -10.22 -6.52
N LEU A 62 -2.94 -9.88 -6.15
CA LEU A 62 -3.30 -9.71 -4.73
C LEU A 62 -3.00 -10.94 -3.88
N ALA A 63 -3.41 -12.11 -4.36
CA ALA A 63 -3.22 -13.34 -3.58
C ALA A 63 -1.76 -13.75 -3.52
N ARG A 64 -1.00 -13.48 -4.57
CA ARG A 64 0.42 -13.84 -4.66
C ARG A 64 1.30 -12.90 -3.86
N VAL A 65 1.07 -11.60 -4.01
CA VAL A 65 1.90 -10.58 -3.37
C VAL A 65 1.49 -10.34 -1.94
N ARG A 66 0.20 -10.37 -1.66
CA ARG A 66 -0.37 -10.04 -0.35
C ARG A 66 0.14 -8.69 0.13
N PRO A 67 -0.17 -7.63 -0.61
CA PRO A 67 0.38 -6.31 -0.28
C PRO A 67 -0.21 -5.76 1.01
N ASP A 68 0.55 -4.88 1.62
CA ASP A 68 0.11 -4.14 2.80
C ASP A 68 -0.50 -2.79 2.43
N LEU A 69 -0.25 -2.35 1.20
CA LEU A 69 -0.75 -1.08 0.68
C LEU A 69 -0.74 -1.14 -0.83
N VAL A 70 -1.76 -0.55 -1.45
CA VAL A 70 -1.82 -0.41 -2.91
C VAL A 70 -1.77 1.07 -3.27
N ILE A 71 -0.94 1.41 -4.24
CA ILE A 71 -0.88 2.75 -4.83
C ILE A 71 -1.28 2.60 -6.29
N THR A 72 -2.33 3.27 -6.72
CA THR A 72 -2.83 3.10 -8.08
C THR A 72 -3.09 4.43 -8.76
N ASP A 73 -2.87 4.48 -10.07
CA ASP A 73 -3.36 5.59 -10.88
C ASP A 73 -4.89 5.51 -10.95
N LEU A 74 -5.51 6.62 -11.26
CA LEU A 74 -6.96 6.70 -11.42
C LEU A 74 -7.38 6.28 -12.82
N ARG A 75 -6.70 6.81 -13.84
CA ARG A 75 -7.10 6.62 -15.25
C ARG A 75 -6.28 5.50 -15.87
N MET A 76 -6.94 4.38 -16.10
CA MET A 76 -6.34 3.23 -16.74
C MET A 76 -7.39 2.59 -17.65
N ASP A 77 -6.94 1.82 -18.64
CA ASP A 77 -7.84 1.12 -19.56
C ASP A 77 -8.58 0.02 -18.81
N GLN A 78 -9.77 -0.28 -19.28
CA GLN A 78 -10.66 -1.35 -18.80
C GLN A 78 -11.21 -1.05 -17.41
N MET A 79 -10.41 -1.10 -16.38
CA MET A 79 -10.84 -0.79 -15.02
C MET A 79 -9.97 0.34 -14.48
N ASP A 80 -10.58 1.41 -14.01
CA ASP A 80 -9.84 2.54 -13.43
C ASP A 80 -9.51 2.31 -11.95
N GLY A 81 -8.83 3.30 -11.36
CA GLY A 81 -8.39 3.17 -9.97
C GLY A 81 -9.53 3.08 -8.97
N ILE A 82 -10.66 3.71 -9.23
CA ILE A 82 -11.81 3.61 -8.33
C ILE A 82 -12.45 2.23 -8.46
N GLY A 83 -12.55 1.70 -9.67
CA GLY A 83 -13.01 0.34 -9.87
C GLY A 83 -12.11 -0.67 -9.16
N LEU A 84 -10.80 -0.47 -9.27
CA LEU A 84 -9.83 -1.32 -8.57
C LEU A 84 -10.03 -1.22 -7.06
N LEU A 85 -10.18 -0.01 -6.53
CA LEU A 85 -10.41 0.20 -5.11
C LEU A 85 -11.63 -0.60 -4.62
N LYS A 86 -12.73 -0.53 -5.36
CA LYS A 86 -13.95 -1.25 -4.97
C LYS A 86 -13.74 -2.75 -4.97
N GLU A 87 -13.03 -3.27 -5.98
CA GLU A 87 -12.74 -4.70 -6.04
C GLU A 87 -11.82 -5.13 -4.89
N ILE A 88 -10.84 -4.30 -4.57
CA ILE A 88 -9.94 -4.59 -3.45
C ILE A 88 -10.72 -4.67 -2.14
N GLN A 89 -11.65 -3.76 -1.93
CA GLN A 89 -12.44 -3.76 -0.70
C GLN A 89 -13.30 -5.02 -0.56
N THR A 90 -13.73 -5.59 -1.68
CA THR A 90 -14.47 -6.84 -1.66
C THR A 90 -13.56 -8.02 -1.35
N ARG A 91 -12.37 -8.04 -1.95
CA ARG A 91 -11.46 -9.19 -1.87
C ARG A 91 -10.52 -9.15 -0.67
N ALA A 92 -10.16 -7.96 -0.24
CA ALA A 92 -9.20 -7.77 0.84
C ALA A 92 -9.63 -6.60 1.71
N PRO A 93 -10.71 -6.79 2.50
CA PRO A 93 -11.19 -5.71 3.36
C PRO A 93 -10.09 -5.26 4.31
N GLY A 94 -9.94 -3.95 4.45
CA GLY A 94 -8.90 -3.38 5.28
C GLY A 94 -7.61 -3.06 4.58
N LEU A 95 -7.40 -3.55 3.36
CA LEU A 95 -6.23 -3.17 2.58
C LEU A 95 -6.39 -1.72 2.13
N ARG A 96 -5.42 -0.88 2.48
CA ARG A 96 -5.48 0.54 2.18
C ARG A 96 -5.08 0.80 0.74
N VAL A 97 -5.70 1.80 0.13
CA VAL A 97 -5.42 2.18 -1.26
C VAL A 97 -5.19 3.68 -1.32
N ILE A 98 -4.07 4.08 -1.93
CA ILE A 98 -3.77 5.47 -2.26
C ILE A 98 -3.94 5.63 -3.77
N ILE A 99 -4.67 6.66 -4.18
CA ILE A 99 -4.80 6.98 -5.61
C ILE A 99 -3.85 8.14 -5.92
N LEU A 100 -3.04 7.95 -6.95
CA LEU A 100 -2.03 8.93 -7.37
C LEU A 100 -2.18 9.15 -8.86
N THR A 101 -2.69 10.33 -9.26
CA THR A 101 -3.06 10.56 -10.64
C THR A 101 -2.70 11.97 -11.13
N ALA A 102 -2.39 12.05 -12.42
CA ALA A 102 -2.20 13.34 -13.10
C ALA A 102 -3.52 13.98 -13.53
N HIS A 103 -4.60 13.25 -13.49
CA HIS A 103 -5.87 13.64 -14.09
C HIS A 103 -6.98 13.79 -13.07
N GLY A 104 -6.64 14.05 -11.82
CA GLY A 104 -7.64 14.14 -10.77
C GLY A 104 -8.36 15.48 -10.79
N THR A 105 -9.67 15.43 -10.65
CA THR A 105 -10.52 16.59 -10.44
C THR A 105 -11.06 16.55 -9.03
N ILE A 106 -11.68 17.65 -8.59
CA ILE A 106 -12.33 17.68 -7.28
C ILE A 106 -13.42 16.60 -7.19
N PRO A 107 -14.32 16.45 -8.18
CA PRO A 107 -15.27 15.34 -8.13
C PRO A 107 -14.62 13.96 -8.05
N ASP A 108 -13.49 13.75 -8.74
CA ASP A 108 -12.77 12.48 -8.64
C ASP A 108 -12.27 12.23 -7.23
N ALA A 109 -11.73 13.27 -6.59
CA ALA A 109 -11.23 13.13 -5.21
C ALA A 109 -12.36 12.82 -4.24
N VAL A 110 -13.50 13.46 -4.43
CA VAL A 110 -14.69 13.21 -3.59
C VAL A 110 -15.14 11.76 -3.78
N GLN A 111 -15.24 11.30 -5.03
CA GLN A 111 -15.66 9.94 -5.31
C GLN A 111 -14.69 8.91 -4.72
N ALA A 112 -13.39 9.17 -4.86
CA ALA A 112 -12.37 8.27 -4.32
C ALA A 112 -12.48 8.18 -2.80
N THR A 113 -12.62 9.31 -2.14
CA THR A 113 -12.75 9.35 -0.68
C THR A 113 -14.02 8.63 -0.22
N GLN A 114 -15.14 8.88 -0.89
CA GLN A 114 -16.40 8.22 -0.56
C GLN A 114 -16.33 6.71 -0.81
N SER A 115 -15.51 6.29 -1.76
CA SER A 115 -15.32 4.87 -2.05
C SER A 115 -14.29 4.21 -1.13
N GLY A 116 -13.68 4.98 -0.23
CA GLY A 116 -12.80 4.42 0.79
C GLY A 116 -11.31 4.52 0.51
N ALA A 117 -10.89 5.35 -0.44
CA ALA A 117 -9.46 5.58 -0.65
C ALA A 117 -8.85 6.20 0.61
N PHE A 118 -7.68 5.73 0.99
CA PHE A 118 -6.97 6.29 2.13
C PHE A 118 -6.50 7.72 1.82
N ALA A 119 -5.99 7.93 0.61
CA ALA A 119 -5.54 9.25 0.18
C ALA A 119 -5.71 9.37 -1.33
N PHE A 120 -5.83 10.61 -1.79
CA PHE A 120 -5.93 10.94 -3.21
C PHE A 120 -4.91 12.04 -3.48
N LEU A 121 -3.87 11.71 -4.26
CA LEU A 121 -2.77 12.62 -4.52
C LEU A 121 -2.68 12.93 -6.00
N THR A 122 -2.26 14.15 -6.34
CA THR A 122 -2.11 14.54 -7.74
C THR A 122 -0.64 14.55 -8.12
N LYS A 123 -0.36 14.10 -9.34
CA LYS A 123 0.98 14.14 -9.91
C LYS A 123 1.27 15.52 -10.49
N PRO A 124 2.50 16.01 -10.44
CA PRO A 124 3.65 15.36 -9.81
C PRO A 124 3.54 15.47 -8.28
N VAL A 125 3.73 14.36 -7.60
CA VAL A 125 3.68 14.36 -6.14
C VAL A 125 5.09 14.55 -5.61
N GLU A 126 5.21 15.38 -4.58
CA GLU A 126 6.47 15.55 -3.90
C GLU A 126 6.84 14.24 -3.19
N LYS A 127 8.12 13.89 -3.23
CA LYS A 127 8.58 12.65 -2.64
C LYS A 127 8.16 12.53 -1.19
N GLN A 128 8.34 13.59 -0.41
CA GLN A 128 8.03 13.54 1.03
C GLN A 128 6.54 13.40 1.26
N GLU A 129 5.73 14.05 0.46
CA GLU A 129 4.27 13.93 0.57
C GLU A 129 3.82 12.48 0.35
N LEU A 130 4.36 11.84 -0.68
CA LEU A 130 4.03 10.45 -0.95
C LEU A 130 4.47 9.54 0.19
N LEU A 131 5.71 9.71 0.65
CA LEU A 131 6.24 8.88 1.73
C LEU A 131 5.46 9.07 3.01
N ASP A 132 5.04 10.29 3.32
CA ASP A 132 4.23 10.54 4.51
C ASP A 132 2.89 9.80 4.45
N GLN A 133 2.24 9.80 3.29
CA GLN A 133 0.97 9.10 3.14
C GLN A 133 1.16 7.59 3.20
N VAL A 134 2.23 7.08 2.61
CA VAL A 134 2.55 5.66 2.69
C VAL A 134 2.75 5.24 4.14
N GLN A 135 3.52 6.00 4.90
CA GLN A 135 3.77 5.69 6.31
C GLN A 135 2.48 5.72 7.12
N LYS A 136 1.64 6.73 6.89
CA LYS A 136 0.36 6.81 7.61
C LYS A 136 -0.54 5.63 7.30
N ALA A 137 -0.63 5.24 6.03
CA ALA A 137 -1.46 4.12 5.63
C ALA A 137 -0.96 2.82 6.25
N LEU A 138 0.35 2.63 6.31
CA LEU A 138 0.93 1.43 6.87
C LEU A 138 0.75 1.36 8.38
N ARG A 139 0.82 2.49 9.09
CA ARG A 139 0.54 2.50 10.53
C ARG A 139 -0.88 2.06 10.83
N VAL A 140 -1.82 2.55 10.05
CA VAL A 140 -3.23 2.14 10.21
C VAL A 140 -3.37 0.65 9.98
N SER A 141 -2.53 0.07 9.11
CA SER A 141 -2.54 -1.36 8.81
C SER A 141 -1.70 -2.19 9.79
N GLY A 142 -1.11 -1.56 10.80
CA GLY A 142 -0.41 -2.29 11.85
C GLY A 142 1.11 -2.29 11.78
N PHE A 143 1.71 -1.60 10.79
CA PHE A 143 3.16 -1.51 10.74
C PHE A 143 3.65 -0.40 11.67
N ALA A 144 4.74 -0.68 12.40
CA ALA A 144 5.35 0.32 13.25
C ALA A 144 6.01 1.40 12.39
N ASP A 145 5.89 2.64 12.84
CA ASP A 145 6.62 3.74 12.24
C ASP A 145 8.06 3.67 12.75
N THR A 146 9.03 3.67 11.83
CA THR A 146 10.43 3.57 12.23
C THR A 146 10.87 4.74 13.10
N THR A 147 10.26 5.90 12.94
CA THR A 147 10.60 7.05 13.77
C THR A 147 10.11 6.88 15.21
N GLU A 148 9.21 5.94 15.45
CA GLU A 148 8.67 5.68 16.77
C GLU A 148 9.32 4.48 17.45
N ASP A 149 10.07 3.69 16.72
CA ASP A 149 10.63 2.44 17.24
C ASP A 149 11.57 2.65 18.40
N TRP A 150 12.26 3.77 18.42
CA TRP A 150 13.27 4.04 19.42
C TRP A 150 12.72 4.67 20.69
N ARG A 151 11.45 4.92 20.74
CA ARG A 151 10.83 5.49 21.95
C ARG A 151 10.44 4.40 22.94
#